data_958f6cb362eda4be08cb698c66db15ce
#
_entry.id   958f6cb362eda4be08cb698c66db15ce
#
_cell.length_a   1.000
_cell.length_b   1.000
_cell.length_c   1.000
_cell.angle_alpha   90.00
_cell.angle_beta   90.00
_cell.angle_gamma   90.00
#
_symmetry.space_group_name_H-M   'P 1'
#
loop_
_entity.id
_entity.type
_entity.pdbx_description
1 polymer ?
#
loop_
_entity_poly.entity_id
_entity_poly.type
_entity_poly.pdbx_seq_one_letter_code
_entity_poly.pdbx_strand_id
1 'polypeptide(L)'
;TGEPNSHFQSLALNYKLPFQYIPFLSFIDATYNYTGNFNWQRGSEALAGVTSEDGIALGLVNTIQNNNTKTITGALSFSRLYSALGLETNKNRFKSKVVNSQDKDSVKKNTIFKKSLTKVVDILTAIKRVQASYNENNGSVLPGYLPSVGFAGGLKPTLGYTLGSQADIRYEVARQGWLTGFPNFNQLYTQLRSSKFKISAQVVPLKGLLIDFNADRDFTENQLENFRV
;
A
#
# COMPACT_ATOMS: atom_id res chain seq x y z
N THR A 1 -37.57 18.95 -1.14
CA THR A 1 -36.18 18.42 -1.19
C THR A 1 -35.84 17.93 0.20
N GLY A 2 -35.66 16.59 0.36
CA GLY A 2 -35.34 15.97 1.65
C GLY A 2 -33.92 16.32 2.10
N GLU A 3 -33.65 16.15 3.39
CA GLU A 3 -32.30 16.26 3.94
C GLU A 3 -31.47 15.04 3.59
N PRO A 4 -30.13 15.17 3.40
CA PRO A 4 -29.29 14.05 3.08
C PRO A 4 -29.28 13.04 4.23
N ASN A 5 -29.39 11.75 3.90
CA ASN A 5 -29.36 10.66 4.87
C ASN A 5 -27.94 10.01 4.93
N SER A 6 -27.21 10.04 3.83
CA SER A 6 -25.83 9.60 3.77
C SER A 6 -25.06 10.36 2.69
N HIS A 7 -23.76 10.47 2.86
CA HIS A 7 -22.85 11.02 1.87
C HIS A 7 -21.60 10.16 1.78
N PHE A 8 -21.22 9.81 0.56
CA PHE A 8 -20.02 9.06 0.27
C PHE A 8 -19.19 9.79 -0.78
N GLN A 9 -17.89 9.88 -0.55
CA GLN A 9 -16.93 10.36 -1.55
C GLN A 9 -15.70 9.49 -1.56
N SER A 10 -15.05 9.39 -2.72
CA SER A 10 -13.87 8.59 -2.94
C SER A 10 -12.87 9.34 -3.82
N LEU A 11 -11.59 9.24 -3.47
CA LEU A 11 -10.47 9.70 -4.28
C LEU A 11 -9.60 8.49 -4.61
N ALA A 12 -9.28 8.30 -5.89
CA ALA A 12 -8.34 7.28 -6.34
C ALA A 12 -7.19 7.91 -7.13
N LEU A 13 -5.97 7.55 -6.76
CA LEU A 13 -4.73 7.94 -7.45
C LEU A 13 -3.97 6.69 -7.85
N ASN A 14 -3.58 6.62 -9.12
CA ASN A 14 -2.72 5.58 -9.63
C ASN A 14 -1.47 6.23 -10.24
N TYR A 15 -0.30 5.86 -9.75
CA TYR A 15 0.96 6.44 -10.21
C TYR A 15 1.97 5.33 -10.52
N LYS A 16 2.37 5.26 -11.78
CA LYS A 16 3.48 4.41 -12.21
C LYS A 16 4.78 5.16 -12.00
N LEU A 17 5.65 4.63 -11.14
CA LEU A 17 6.95 5.23 -10.86
C LEU A 17 7.85 5.16 -12.10
N PRO A 18 8.48 6.27 -12.50
CA PRO A 18 9.16 6.39 -13.80
C PRO A 18 10.58 5.81 -13.79
N PHE A 19 10.81 4.69 -13.09
CA PHE A 19 12.14 4.04 -13.01
C PHE A 19 12.69 3.62 -14.36
N GLN A 20 11.82 3.36 -15.34
CA GLN A 20 12.22 3.00 -16.70
C GLN A 20 13.05 4.08 -17.42
N TYR A 21 12.94 5.35 -16.99
CA TYR A 21 13.72 6.46 -17.57
C TYR A 21 15.07 6.66 -16.88
N ILE A 22 15.34 5.97 -15.81
CA ILE A 22 16.61 6.02 -15.09
C ILE A 22 17.43 4.80 -15.52
N PRO A 23 18.59 4.98 -16.22
CA PRO A 23 19.32 3.87 -16.86
C PRO A 23 19.61 2.69 -15.94
N PHE A 24 20.00 2.96 -14.68
CA PHE A 24 20.34 1.91 -13.71
C PHE A 24 19.12 1.29 -13.01
N LEU A 25 17.91 1.87 -13.16
CA LEU A 25 16.68 1.41 -12.52
C LEU A 25 15.65 0.85 -13.51
N SER A 26 16.00 0.77 -14.80
CA SER A 26 15.10 0.31 -15.86
C SER A 26 14.62 -1.16 -15.71
N PHE A 27 15.25 -1.93 -14.82
CA PHE A 27 14.83 -3.27 -14.45
C PHE A 27 13.75 -3.30 -13.35
N ILE A 28 13.40 -2.15 -12.77
CA ILE A 28 12.39 -1.98 -11.73
C ILE A 28 11.12 -1.45 -12.38
N ASP A 29 10.03 -2.19 -12.23
CA ASP A 29 8.68 -1.71 -12.50
C ASP A 29 7.96 -1.53 -11.16
N ALA A 30 7.48 -0.33 -10.86
CA ALA A 30 6.74 -0.10 -9.62
C ALA A 30 5.54 0.83 -9.84
N THR A 31 4.47 0.55 -9.11
CA THR A 31 3.22 1.31 -9.08
C THR A 31 2.83 1.65 -7.67
N TYR A 32 2.33 2.86 -7.49
CA TYR A 32 1.71 3.32 -6.26
C TYR A 32 0.24 3.61 -6.53
N ASN A 33 -0.63 3.01 -5.74
CA ASN A 33 -2.07 3.25 -5.77
C ASN A 33 -2.49 3.78 -4.40
N TYR A 34 -3.31 4.81 -4.42
CA TYR A 34 -3.96 5.36 -3.25
C TYR A 34 -5.45 5.45 -3.49
N THR A 35 -6.24 4.99 -2.52
CA THR A 35 -7.69 5.20 -2.50
C THR A 35 -8.06 5.73 -1.13
N GLY A 36 -8.68 6.89 -1.08
CA GLY A 36 -9.24 7.48 0.13
C GLY A 36 -10.74 7.57 0.02
N ASN A 37 -11.46 7.13 1.05
CA ASN A 37 -12.92 7.17 1.11
C ASN A 37 -13.35 7.90 2.37
N PHE A 38 -14.45 8.64 2.24
CA PHE A 38 -15.13 9.28 3.34
C PHE A 38 -16.62 8.95 3.26
N ASN A 39 -17.20 8.63 4.40
CA ASN A 39 -18.62 8.37 4.55
C ASN A 39 -19.17 9.18 5.73
N TRP A 40 -20.26 9.88 5.50
CA TRP A 40 -21.06 10.52 6.53
C TRP A 40 -22.43 9.85 6.54
N GLN A 41 -22.91 9.51 7.72
CA GLN A 41 -24.21 8.89 7.93
C GLN A 41 -24.98 9.68 8.97
N ARG A 42 -26.22 10.03 8.60
CA ARG A 42 -27.15 10.70 9.51
C ARG A 42 -27.55 9.79 10.67
N GLY A 43 -27.62 10.34 11.84
CA GLY A 43 -28.13 9.65 13.01
C GLY A 43 -29.64 9.39 12.95
N SER A 44 -30.08 8.50 13.82
CA SER A 44 -31.49 8.15 13.92
C SER A 44 -32.31 9.30 14.54
N GLU A 45 -33.36 9.74 13.84
CA GLU A 45 -34.31 10.73 14.36
C GLU A 45 -35.07 10.24 15.60
N ALA A 46 -35.27 8.92 15.71
CA ALA A 46 -35.92 8.32 16.88
C ALA A 46 -35.10 8.53 18.18
N LEU A 47 -33.77 8.68 18.06
CA LEU A 47 -32.88 8.91 19.19
C LEU A 47 -32.69 10.40 19.49
N ALA A 48 -33.01 11.29 18.56
CA ALA A 48 -32.78 12.72 18.71
C ALA A 48 -33.59 13.35 19.87
N GLY A 49 -34.75 12.76 20.23
CA GLY A 49 -35.60 13.20 21.33
C GLY A 49 -35.21 12.64 22.70
N VAL A 50 -34.21 11.78 22.81
CA VAL A 50 -33.74 11.22 24.07
C VAL A 50 -33.09 12.32 24.90
N THR A 51 -33.53 12.48 26.18
CA THR A 51 -32.96 13.45 27.11
C THR A 51 -32.29 12.75 28.27
N SER A 52 -31.18 13.34 28.75
CA SER A 52 -30.53 12.92 30.00
C SER A 52 -31.34 13.33 31.25
N GLU A 53 -30.93 12.83 32.40
CA GLU A 53 -31.51 13.22 33.69
C GLU A 53 -31.37 14.72 33.93
N ASP A 54 -30.36 15.36 33.42
CA ASP A 54 -30.08 16.80 33.50
C ASP A 54 -30.86 17.62 32.43
N GLY A 55 -31.76 16.99 31.68
CA GLY A 55 -32.56 17.64 30.63
C GLY A 55 -31.79 17.95 29.34
N ILE A 56 -30.57 17.44 29.15
CA ILE A 56 -29.80 17.62 27.91
C ILE A 56 -30.33 16.65 26.86
N ALA A 57 -30.76 17.19 25.71
CA ALA A 57 -31.22 16.35 24.59
C ALA A 57 -30.02 15.78 23.81
N LEU A 58 -30.12 14.52 23.36
CA LEU A 58 -29.10 13.88 22.51
C LEU A 58 -28.96 14.65 21.18
N GLY A 59 -30.08 15.10 20.63
CA GLY A 59 -30.11 15.71 19.32
C GLY A 59 -29.85 14.73 18.18
N LEU A 60 -29.69 15.27 16.99
CA LEU A 60 -29.31 14.45 15.82
C LEU A 60 -27.82 14.26 15.77
N VAL A 61 -27.39 13.05 16.07
CA VAL A 61 -25.95 12.67 16.17
C VAL A 61 -25.57 11.79 15.01
N ASN A 62 -24.67 12.30 14.18
CA ASN A 62 -24.18 11.62 12.97
C ASN A 62 -22.93 10.79 13.25
N THR A 63 -22.55 9.98 12.28
CA THR A 63 -21.29 9.22 12.29
C THR A 63 -20.49 9.56 11.05
N ILE A 64 -19.21 9.86 11.22
CA ILE A 64 -18.27 10.01 10.11
C ILE A 64 -17.27 8.87 10.14
N GLN A 65 -16.93 8.41 8.95
CA GLN A 65 -15.96 7.34 8.74
C GLN A 65 -15.04 7.75 7.61
N ASN A 66 -13.78 7.43 7.77
CA ASN A 66 -12.87 7.48 6.63
C ASN A 66 -12.02 6.21 6.58
N ASN A 67 -11.56 5.89 5.39
CA ASN A 67 -10.52 4.90 5.21
C ASN A 67 -9.57 5.30 4.08
N ASN A 68 -8.37 4.78 4.13
CA ASN A 68 -7.49 4.80 2.98
C ASN A 68 -6.84 3.43 2.75
N THR A 69 -6.59 3.17 1.50
CA THR A 69 -5.79 2.03 1.04
C THR A 69 -4.61 2.56 0.25
N LYS A 70 -3.40 2.18 0.67
CA LYS A 70 -2.14 2.46 -0.03
C LYS A 70 -1.57 1.14 -0.50
N THR A 71 -1.32 1.01 -1.79
CA THR A 71 -0.71 -0.19 -2.37
C THR A 71 0.52 0.20 -3.16
N ILE A 72 1.66 -0.39 -2.80
CA ILE A 72 2.90 -0.30 -3.57
C ILE A 72 3.16 -1.69 -4.14
N THR A 73 3.27 -1.79 -5.44
CA THR A 73 3.63 -3.05 -6.12
C THR A 73 4.91 -2.82 -6.90
N GLY A 74 5.90 -3.66 -6.66
CA GLY A 74 7.18 -3.63 -7.35
C GLY A 74 7.50 -4.97 -8.01
N ALA A 75 8.06 -4.92 -9.21
CA ALA A 75 8.61 -6.08 -9.89
C ALA A 75 10.04 -5.78 -10.34
N LEU A 76 10.97 -6.65 -9.96
CA LEU A 76 12.37 -6.59 -10.34
C LEU A 76 12.62 -7.65 -11.42
N SER A 77 12.91 -7.21 -12.63
CA SER A 77 13.25 -8.09 -13.77
C SER A 77 14.77 -8.23 -13.86
N PHE A 78 15.34 -9.19 -13.15
CA PHE A 78 16.80 -9.37 -13.11
C PHE A 78 17.40 -9.72 -14.47
N SER A 79 16.65 -10.35 -15.37
CA SER A 79 17.11 -10.56 -16.75
C SER A 79 17.43 -9.25 -17.47
N ARG A 80 16.65 -8.19 -17.26
CA ARG A 80 16.96 -6.85 -17.83
C ARG A 80 18.22 -6.26 -17.20
N LEU A 81 18.41 -6.45 -15.90
CA LEU A 81 19.62 -6.00 -15.19
C LEU A 81 20.86 -6.73 -15.72
N TYR A 82 20.78 -8.06 -15.91
CA TYR A 82 21.91 -8.84 -16.43
C TYR A 82 22.24 -8.47 -17.86
N SER A 83 21.23 -8.20 -18.71
CA SER A 83 21.45 -7.69 -20.06
C SER A 83 22.16 -6.32 -20.05
N ALA A 84 21.72 -5.41 -19.18
CA ALA A 84 22.29 -4.08 -19.05
C ALA A 84 23.75 -4.12 -18.55
N LEU A 85 24.09 -5.09 -17.71
CA LEU A 85 25.45 -5.31 -17.20
C LEU A 85 26.32 -6.17 -18.13
N GLY A 86 25.79 -6.63 -19.28
CA GLY A 86 26.51 -7.50 -20.20
C GLY A 86 26.78 -8.91 -19.65
N LEU A 87 26.06 -9.31 -18.60
CA LEU A 87 26.19 -10.61 -17.93
C LEU A 87 25.34 -11.71 -18.58
N GLU A 88 24.70 -11.45 -19.70
CA GLU A 88 23.96 -12.48 -20.43
C GLU A 88 24.92 -13.58 -20.87
N THR A 89 24.70 -14.79 -20.35
CA THR A 89 25.32 -16.00 -20.85
C THR A 89 24.83 -16.26 -22.26
N ASN A 90 25.60 -15.78 -23.24
CA ASN A 90 25.31 -15.88 -24.66
C ASN A 90 25.48 -17.35 -25.07
N LYS A 91 24.45 -18.19 -24.87
CA LYS A 91 24.43 -19.59 -25.32
C LYS A 91 24.56 -19.72 -26.85
N ASN A 92 24.46 -18.62 -27.60
CA ASN A 92 24.57 -18.59 -29.06
C ASN A 92 25.94 -18.12 -29.59
N ARG A 93 26.87 -17.73 -28.74
CA ARG A 93 28.19 -17.25 -29.20
C ARG A 93 29.19 -18.36 -29.52
N PHE A 94 28.87 -19.63 -29.28
CA PHE A 94 29.75 -20.77 -29.56
C PHE A 94 29.58 -21.37 -30.94
N LYS A 95 28.92 -20.72 -31.89
CA LYS A 95 28.81 -21.19 -33.27
C LYS A 95 29.53 -20.34 -34.32
N SER A 96 30.49 -19.52 -33.95
CA SER A 96 31.33 -18.84 -34.96
C SER A 96 32.66 -18.41 -34.38
N LYS A 97 33.66 -19.26 -34.46
CA LYS A 97 35.02 -18.99 -34.93
C LYS A 97 35.88 -20.20 -34.66
N VAL A 98 35.91 -21.09 -35.62
CA VAL A 98 37.08 -21.89 -35.85
C VAL A 98 38.15 -20.91 -36.36
N VAL A 99 39.08 -20.51 -35.51
CA VAL A 99 40.34 -19.90 -35.92
C VAL A 99 41.42 -20.85 -35.47
N ASN A 100 42.01 -21.49 -36.44
CA ASN A 100 43.31 -22.11 -36.31
C ASN A 100 44.30 -21.11 -35.73
N SER A 101 44.88 -21.44 -34.60
CA SER A 101 46.20 -20.95 -34.20
C SER A 101 46.78 -21.89 -33.15
N GLN A 102 47.82 -22.58 -33.55
CA GLN A 102 48.75 -23.27 -32.70
C GLN A 102 49.41 -22.27 -31.74
N ASP A 103 49.15 -22.41 -30.46
CA ASP A 103 50.04 -22.06 -29.37
C ASP A 103 49.60 -22.81 -28.11
N LYS A 104 50.26 -23.90 -27.85
CA LYS A 104 50.16 -24.66 -26.61
C LYS A 104 51.27 -24.12 -25.72
N ASP A 105 50.91 -23.47 -24.60
CA ASP A 105 51.60 -23.58 -23.30
C ASP A 105 51.30 -22.50 -22.24
N SER A 106 50.27 -21.73 -22.36
CA SER A 106 49.91 -20.79 -21.28
C SER A 106 48.44 -20.81 -20.81
N VAL A 107 47.70 -21.90 -21.13
CA VAL A 107 46.22 -21.91 -21.01
C VAL A 107 45.67 -22.52 -19.69
N LYS A 108 46.55 -23.16 -18.87
CA LYS A 108 46.01 -23.92 -17.71
C LYS A 108 45.62 -23.10 -16.48
N LYS A 109 46.15 -21.90 -16.25
CA LYS A 109 45.81 -21.08 -15.08
C LYS A 109 44.60 -20.21 -15.28
N ASN A 110 44.31 -19.79 -16.51
CA ASN A 110 43.13 -18.92 -16.77
C ASN A 110 41.80 -19.67 -16.88
N THR A 111 41.82 -20.99 -17.07
CA THR A 111 40.60 -21.79 -17.29
C THR A 111 39.87 -22.10 -15.98
N ILE A 112 40.60 -22.22 -14.87
CA ILE A 112 40.02 -22.51 -13.54
C ILE A 112 39.35 -21.24 -13.00
N PHE A 113 39.98 -20.08 -13.18
CA PHE A 113 39.43 -18.80 -12.74
C PHE A 113 38.20 -18.42 -13.57
N LYS A 114 38.17 -18.65 -14.87
CA LYS A 114 36.99 -18.45 -15.73
C LYS A 114 35.85 -19.42 -15.39
N LYS A 115 36.13 -20.68 -15.05
CA LYS A 115 35.10 -21.64 -14.63
C LYS A 115 34.45 -21.32 -13.28
N SER A 116 35.20 -20.76 -12.34
CA SER A 116 34.63 -20.33 -11.05
C SER A 116 33.81 -19.05 -11.19
N LEU A 117 34.27 -18.09 -12.00
CA LEU A 117 33.51 -16.88 -12.31
C LEU A 117 32.20 -17.16 -13.06
N THR A 118 32.21 -18.09 -14.04
CA THR A 118 31.00 -18.50 -14.75
C THR A 118 29.99 -19.17 -13.82
N LYS A 119 30.41 -20.00 -12.87
CA LYS A 119 29.51 -20.60 -11.90
C LYS A 119 28.87 -19.56 -10.95
N VAL A 120 29.64 -18.55 -10.52
CA VAL A 120 29.13 -17.47 -9.69
C VAL A 120 28.13 -16.62 -10.49
N VAL A 121 28.40 -16.31 -11.74
CA VAL A 121 27.49 -15.61 -12.64
C VAL A 121 26.24 -16.44 -12.90
N ASP A 122 26.35 -17.76 -13.11
CA ASP A 122 25.21 -18.66 -13.31
C ASP A 122 24.30 -18.71 -12.06
N ILE A 123 24.86 -18.70 -10.86
CA ILE A 123 24.09 -18.64 -9.62
C ILE A 123 23.42 -17.27 -9.46
N LEU A 124 24.13 -16.17 -9.73
CA LEU A 124 23.57 -14.82 -9.66
C LEU A 124 22.48 -14.61 -10.70
N THR A 125 22.62 -15.15 -11.91
CA THR A 125 21.63 -15.06 -12.98
C THR A 125 20.48 -16.06 -12.84
N ALA A 126 20.52 -16.93 -11.82
CA ALA A 126 19.44 -17.85 -11.50
C ALA A 126 18.14 -17.14 -11.06
N ILE A 127 18.25 -15.98 -10.43
CA ILE A 127 17.08 -15.17 -10.06
C ILE A 127 16.52 -14.53 -11.32
N LYS A 128 15.29 -14.88 -11.68
CA LYS A 128 14.62 -14.35 -12.89
C LYS A 128 13.79 -13.13 -12.59
N ARG A 129 12.95 -13.22 -11.57
CA ARG A 129 12.00 -12.20 -11.22
C ARG A 129 11.77 -12.20 -9.72
N VAL A 130 11.70 -11.03 -9.15
CA VAL A 130 11.22 -10.81 -7.78
C VAL A 130 10.07 -9.83 -7.85
N GLN A 131 8.98 -10.15 -7.17
CA GLN A 131 7.83 -9.28 -7.01
C GLN A 131 7.63 -9.01 -5.52
N ALA A 132 7.36 -7.76 -5.19
CA ALA A 132 6.98 -7.38 -3.84
C ALA A 132 5.74 -6.49 -3.91
N SER A 133 4.83 -6.69 -2.97
CA SER A 133 3.67 -5.82 -2.79
C SER A 133 3.51 -5.48 -1.33
N TYR A 134 3.26 -4.23 -1.06
CA TYR A 134 2.88 -3.72 0.26
C TYR A 134 1.52 -3.07 0.15
N ASN A 135 0.59 -3.52 0.95
CA ASN A 135 -0.75 -2.97 1.07
C ASN A 135 -0.96 -2.49 2.50
N GLU A 136 -1.40 -1.27 2.68
CA GLU A 136 -1.75 -0.68 3.96
C GLU A 136 -3.18 -0.15 3.87
N ASN A 137 -4.03 -0.62 4.80
CA ASN A 137 -5.40 -0.15 4.96
C ASN A 137 -5.53 0.48 6.34
N ASN A 138 -5.99 1.70 6.38
CA ASN A 138 -6.29 2.41 7.61
C ASN A 138 -7.71 2.92 7.55
N GLY A 139 -8.39 2.94 8.68
CA GLY A 139 -9.74 3.46 8.78
C GLY A 139 -10.01 4.01 10.16
N SER A 140 -10.90 5.00 10.24
CA SER A 140 -11.41 5.53 11.49
C SER A 140 -12.90 5.76 11.43
N VAL A 141 -13.56 5.57 12.55
CA VAL A 141 -14.99 5.83 12.76
C VAL A 141 -15.14 6.75 13.95
N LEU A 142 -15.72 7.91 13.73
CA LEU A 142 -16.02 8.88 14.77
C LEU A 142 -17.53 9.09 14.87
N PRO A 143 -18.16 8.45 15.84
CA PRO A 143 -19.56 8.71 16.18
C PRO A 143 -19.68 10.01 16.99
N GLY A 144 -20.89 10.50 17.14
CA GLY A 144 -21.11 11.71 17.93
C GLY A 144 -20.96 13.01 17.16
N TYR A 145 -20.80 12.96 15.84
CA TYR A 145 -20.57 14.12 14.99
C TYR A 145 -21.87 14.90 14.72
N LEU A 146 -21.88 16.19 14.97
CA LEU A 146 -23.10 17.04 14.86
C LEU A 146 -23.33 17.64 13.47
N PRO A 147 -22.28 18.16 12.76
CA PRO A 147 -22.52 18.84 11.50
C PRO A 147 -23.09 17.93 10.41
N SER A 148 -23.93 18.53 9.55
CA SER A 148 -24.37 17.93 8.29
C SER A 148 -23.36 18.19 7.18
N VAL A 149 -23.34 17.34 6.16
CA VAL A 149 -22.49 17.51 4.98
C VAL A 149 -22.99 18.61 4.03
N GLY A 150 -24.24 19.06 4.16
CA GLY A 150 -24.84 20.01 3.22
C GLY A 150 -25.13 19.39 1.84
N PHE A 151 -25.57 20.24 0.89
CA PHE A 151 -26.00 19.79 -0.44
C PHE A 151 -24.86 19.30 -1.35
N ALA A 152 -23.69 19.92 -1.26
CA ALA A 152 -22.56 19.65 -2.15
C ALA A 152 -21.54 18.64 -1.59
N GLY A 153 -21.89 17.96 -0.47
CA GLY A 153 -20.93 17.18 0.30
C GLY A 153 -20.02 18.07 1.15
N GLY A 154 -19.24 17.47 2.03
CA GLY A 154 -18.47 18.22 3.01
C GLY A 154 -16.98 18.18 2.77
N LEU A 155 -16.33 19.33 3.01
CA LEU A 155 -14.91 19.39 3.26
C LEU A 155 -14.62 19.31 4.78
N LYS A 156 -15.68 19.02 5.56
CA LYS A 156 -15.62 18.88 7.02
C LYS A 156 -15.53 17.41 7.44
N PRO A 157 -14.80 17.09 8.50
CA PRO A 157 -14.16 18.01 9.43
C PRO A 157 -12.91 18.71 8.87
N THR A 158 -12.13 18.06 8.00
CA THR A 158 -11.03 18.67 7.28
C THR A 158 -10.95 18.09 5.87
N LEU A 159 -10.40 18.83 4.91
CA LEU A 159 -10.18 18.32 3.55
C LEU A 159 -9.33 17.04 3.56
N GLY A 160 -8.29 16.98 4.39
CA GLY A 160 -7.46 15.79 4.53
C GLY A 160 -8.27 14.58 4.95
N TYR A 161 -9.10 14.71 5.97
CA TYR A 161 -9.93 13.61 6.48
C TYR A 161 -10.94 13.11 5.43
N THR A 162 -11.57 14.01 4.71
CA THR A 162 -12.53 13.66 3.65
C THR A 162 -11.87 13.03 2.42
N LEU A 163 -10.56 13.14 2.28
CA LEU A 163 -9.75 12.47 1.26
C LEU A 163 -9.00 11.23 1.79
N GLY A 164 -9.31 10.78 3.02
CA GLY A 164 -8.78 9.55 3.59
C GLY A 164 -7.54 9.72 4.49
N SER A 165 -7.15 10.95 4.87
CA SER A 165 -6.07 11.15 5.85
C SER A 165 -6.45 10.54 7.19
N GLN A 166 -5.49 9.85 7.83
CA GLN A 166 -5.67 9.23 9.15
C GLN A 166 -5.12 10.11 10.29
N ALA A 167 -5.01 11.41 10.07
CA ALA A 167 -4.71 12.34 11.15
C ALA A 167 -5.83 12.29 12.19
N ASP A 168 -5.46 12.34 13.46
CA ASP A 168 -6.43 12.38 14.56
C ASP A 168 -7.18 13.70 14.53
N ILE A 169 -8.47 13.62 14.23
CA ILE A 169 -9.36 14.78 14.11
C ILE A 169 -10.18 15.02 15.38
N ARG A 170 -10.12 14.13 16.38
CA ARG A 170 -11.00 14.17 17.56
C ARG A 170 -10.92 15.52 18.29
N TYR A 171 -9.68 15.96 18.55
CA TYR A 171 -9.45 17.21 19.25
C TYR A 171 -9.87 18.45 18.43
N GLU A 172 -9.67 18.41 17.13
CA GLU A 172 -10.11 19.47 16.23
C GLU A 172 -11.62 19.59 16.20
N VAL A 173 -12.31 18.45 16.04
CA VAL A 173 -13.77 18.36 16.02
C VAL A 173 -14.37 18.78 17.36
N ALA A 174 -13.74 18.36 18.48
CA ALA A 174 -14.13 18.76 19.83
C ALA A 174 -13.98 20.26 20.03
N ARG A 175 -12.84 20.85 19.66
CA ARG A 175 -12.57 22.28 19.77
C ARG A 175 -13.56 23.13 18.97
N GLN A 176 -14.06 22.62 17.86
CA GLN A 176 -15.07 23.26 17.03
C GLN A 176 -16.50 23.13 17.60
N GLY A 177 -16.69 22.38 18.68
CA GLY A 177 -18.02 22.08 19.22
C GLY A 177 -18.85 21.18 18.30
N TRP A 178 -18.23 20.34 17.50
CA TRP A 178 -18.89 19.45 16.53
C TRP A 178 -19.12 18.04 17.06
N LEU A 179 -18.87 17.79 18.34
CA LEU A 179 -19.19 16.53 19.01
C LEU A 179 -20.34 16.71 19.99
N THR A 180 -21.11 15.64 20.15
CA THR A 180 -22.17 15.64 21.15
C THR A 180 -21.61 15.69 22.57
N GLY A 181 -22.16 16.57 23.39
CA GLY A 181 -21.92 16.62 24.85
C GLY A 181 -22.89 15.77 25.66
N PHE A 182 -23.67 14.88 25.03
CA PHE A 182 -24.64 14.05 25.73
C PHE A 182 -23.97 13.11 26.75
N PRO A 183 -24.30 13.18 28.05
CA PRO A 183 -23.57 12.50 29.12
C PRO A 183 -23.56 10.96 28.98
N ASN A 184 -24.64 10.39 28.43
CA ASN A 184 -24.83 8.95 28.27
C ASN A 184 -24.47 8.45 26.87
N PHE A 185 -23.79 9.28 26.04
CA PHE A 185 -23.30 8.84 24.74
C PHE A 185 -22.13 7.86 24.89
N ASN A 186 -22.34 6.61 24.47
CA ASN A 186 -21.43 5.50 24.73
C ASN A 186 -20.97 4.79 23.45
N GLN A 187 -20.85 5.49 22.34
CA GLN A 187 -20.27 4.93 21.14
C GLN A 187 -18.77 5.20 21.10
N LEU A 188 -17.99 4.17 20.74
CA LEU A 188 -16.55 4.23 20.76
C LEU A 188 -16.00 4.82 19.46
N TYR A 189 -14.99 5.68 19.60
CA TYR A 189 -14.08 5.96 18.48
C TYR A 189 -13.31 4.69 18.14
N THR A 190 -13.30 4.35 16.86
CA THR A 190 -12.60 3.16 16.38
C THR A 190 -11.56 3.55 15.37
N GLN A 191 -10.36 3.01 15.52
CA GLN A 191 -9.29 3.14 14.54
C GLN A 191 -8.77 1.75 14.18
N LEU A 192 -8.74 1.45 12.88
CA LEU A 192 -8.21 0.21 12.33
C LEU A 192 -6.99 0.50 11.49
N ARG A 193 -5.94 -0.26 11.70
CA ARG A 193 -4.75 -0.27 10.85
C ARG A 193 -4.40 -1.69 10.48
N SER A 194 -4.28 -1.98 9.20
CA SER A 194 -3.78 -3.26 8.73
C SER A 194 -2.75 -3.08 7.64
N SER A 195 -1.73 -3.90 7.65
CA SER A 195 -0.73 -3.92 6.59
C SER A 195 -0.40 -5.35 6.17
N LYS A 196 -0.21 -5.53 4.89
CA LYS A 196 0.15 -6.80 4.28
C LYS A 196 1.34 -6.62 3.35
N PHE A 197 2.41 -7.30 3.65
CA PHE A 197 3.58 -7.40 2.80
C PHE A 197 3.63 -8.79 2.17
N LYS A 198 3.83 -8.84 0.86
CA LYS A 198 4.04 -10.09 0.11
C LYS A 198 5.28 -9.95 -0.74
N ILE A 199 6.06 -10.99 -0.78
CA ILE A 199 7.21 -11.11 -1.69
C ILE A 199 7.18 -12.48 -2.35
N SER A 200 7.44 -12.51 -3.64
CA SER A 200 7.63 -13.73 -4.41
C SER A 200 8.88 -13.63 -5.26
N ALA A 201 9.64 -14.70 -5.34
CA ALA A 201 10.84 -14.78 -6.15
C ALA A 201 10.86 -16.09 -6.92
N GLN A 202 11.24 -16.00 -8.18
CA GLN A 202 11.42 -17.14 -9.06
C GLN A 202 12.91 -17.32 -9.37
N VAL A 203 13.41 -18.48 -9.03
CA VAL A 203 14.83 -18.84 -9.15
C VAL A 203 14.98 -20.10 -9.99
N VAL A 204 15.87 -20.07 -10.98
CA VAL A 204 16.18 -21.21 -11.85
C VAL A 204 17.67 -21.51 -11.70
N PRO A 205 18.10 -22.20 -10.61
CA PRO A 205 19.50 -22.43 -10.33
C PRO A 205 20.17 -23.40 -11.31
N LEU A 206 19.40 -24.34 -11.84
CA LEU A 206 19.86 -25.36 -12.78
C LEU A 206 18.84 -25.57 -13.90
N LYS A 207 19.28 -26.08 -15.02
CA LYS A 207 18.40 -26.42 -16.15
C LYS A 207 17.37 -27.48 -15.72
N GLY A 208 16.08 -27.13 -15.79
CA GLY A 208 14.98 -28.01 -15.39
C GLY A 208 14.59 -27.93 -13.90
N LEU A 209 15.28 -27.13 -13.07
CA LEU A 209 14.90 -26.88 -11.67
C LEU A 209 14.35 -25.44 -11.54
N LEU A 210 13.07 -25.33 -11.26
CA LEU A 210 12.40 -24.08 -10.95
C LEU A 210 12.04 -24.07 -9.46
N ILE A 211 12.43 -23.02 -8.76
CA ILE A 211 12.12 -22.80 -7.35
C ILE A 211 11.31 -21.51 -7.25
N ASP A 212 10.10 -21.62 -6.74
CA ASP A 212 9.25 -20.48 -6.41
C ASP A 212 9.28 -20.25 -4.89
N PHE A 213 9.75 -19.08 -4.51
CA PHE A 213 9.78 -18.64 -3.12
C PHE A 213 8.67 -17.62 -2.90
N ASN A 214 7.84 -17.83 -1.87
CA ASN A 214 6.78 -16.92 -1.47
C ASN A 214 6.87 -16.70 0.03
N ALA A 215 6.78 -15.44 0.44
CA ALA A 215 6.65 -15.06 1.84
C ALA A 215 5.63 -13.93 1.98
N ASP A 216 4.86 -13.96 3.04
CA ASP A 216 3.92 -12.91 3.39
C ASP A 216 3.97 -12.62 4.88
N ARG A 217 3.62 -11.38 5.21
CA ARG A 217 3.48 -10.90 6.57
C ARG A 217 2.24 -10.01 6.65
N ASP A 218 1.33 -10.37 7.55
CA ASP A 218 0.15 -9.60 7.87
C ASP A 218 0.30 -8.98 9.26
N PHE A 219 -0.16 -7.75 9.41
CA PHE A 219 -0.25 -7.03 10.67
C PHE A 219 -1.61 -6.35 10.75
N THR A 220 -2.28 -6.44 11.89
CA THR A 220 -3.55 -5.75 12.15
C THR A 220 -3.56 -5.23 13.58
N GLU A 221 -3.95 -3.98 13.70
CA GLU A 221 -4.13 -3.26 14.96
C GLU A 221 -5.51 -2.63 14.96
N ASN A 222 -6.25 -2.80 16.03
CA ASN A 222 -7.56 -2.20 16.23
C ASN A 222 -7.57 -1.49 17.58
N GLN A 223 -7.86 -0.19 17.56
CA GLN A 223 -7.94 0.67 18.72
C GLN A 223 -9.39 1.14 18.91
N LEU A 224 -9.90 0.94 20.11
CA LEU A 224 -11.22 1.41 20.52
C LEU A 224 -11.05 2.33 21.73
N GLU A 225 -11.57 3.52 21.63
CA GLU A 225 -11.48 4.50 22.71
C GLU A 225 -12.84 5.15 22.99
N ASN A 226 -13.14 5.33 24.26
CA ASN A 226 -14.26 6.16 24.69
C ASN A 226 -13.77 7.61 24.74
N PHE A 227 -14.19 8.40 23.75
CA PHE A 227 -13.83 9.80 23.65
C PHE A 227 -15.02 10.68 24.00
N ARG A 228 -14.88 11.48 25.04
CA ARG A 228 -15.90 12.42 25.54
C ARG A 228 -15.37 13.84 25.53
N VAL A 229 -16.26 14.80 25.33
CA VAL A 229 -16.01 16.24 25.35
C VAL A 229 -16.55 16.83 26.65
#